data_184a1d5abae3ecb16e16b71d10c1f74b
#
_entry.id   184a1d5abae3ecb16e16b71d10c1f74b
#
_cell.length_a   1.000
_cell.length_b   1.000
_cell.length_c   1.000
_cell.angle_alpha   90.00
_cell.angle_beta   90.00
_cell.angle_gamma   90.00
#
_symmetry.space_group_name_H-M   'P 1'
#
loop_
_entity.id
_entity.type
_entity.pdbx_description
1 polymer ?
#
loop_
_entity_poly.entity_id
_entity_poly.type
_entity_poly.pdbx_seq_one_letter_code
_entity_poly.pdbx_strand_id
1 'polypeptide(L)'
;VKLTIYLAGQIHDDWREDVKEKANKRELPLEFVGPQTNHERSDNVGEDIIGKQPGNYYKDDAASAINNLRTQVLMQKADLVIALFGEKYKQWNTAMDVSTALALNKPTIIIRPESLIHPLKELSNKANVTVETIDQALDVIAYIYE
;
A
#
# COMPACT_ATOMS: atom_id res chain seq x y z
N VAL A 1 7.72 -13.20 -16.62
CA VAL A 1 6.37 -12.72 -16.29
C VAL A 1 6.46 -11.46 -15.42
N LYS A 2 5.77 -10.42 -15.84
CA LYS A 2 5.73 -9.15 -15.10
C LYS A 2 4.70 -9.25 -13.96
N LEU A 3 5.13 -8.93 -12.74
CA LEU A 3 4.22 -8.87 -11.60
C LEU A 3 3.80 -7.44 -11.32
N THR A 4 2.52 -7.25 -11.01
CA THR A 4 1.98 -5.97 -10.54
C THR A 4 1.93 -6.00 -9.02
N ILE A 5 2.62 -5.03 -8.40
CA ILE A 5 2.76 -4.92 -6.94
C ILE A 5 1.98 -3.70 -6.46
N TYR A 6 1.05 -3.90 -5.52
CA TYR A 6 0.40 -2.79 -4.82
C TYR A 6 1.26 -2.37 -3.62
N LEU A 7 1.61 -1.08 -3.57
CA LEU A 7 2.42 -0.53 -2.47
C LEU A 7 1.52 0.20 -1.47
N ALA A 8 1.27 -0.43 -0.32
CA ALA A 8 0.48 0.14 0.76
C ALA A 8 1.40 0.77 1.82
N GLY A 9 1.05 1.95 2.31
CA GLY A 9 1.86 2.66 3.30
C GLY A 9 1.49 4.14 3.31
N GLN A 10 2.12 4.90 4.22
CA GLN A 10 1.90 6.34 4.30
C GLN A 10 2.38 7.05 3.02
N ILE A 11 1.84 8.23 2.73
CA ILE A 11 2.07 8.96 1.48
C ILE A 11 2.93 10.22 1.65
N HIS A 12 3.54 10.40 2.81
CA HIS A 12 4.20 11.66 3.18
C HIS A 12 5.71 11.68 2.94
N ASP A 13 6.30 10.56 2.51
CA ASP A 13 7.71 10.50 2.14
C ASP A 13 7.89 9.71 0.83
N ASP A 14 9.13 9.45 0.44
CA ASP A 14 9.49 8.88 -0.85
C ASP A 14 9.82 7.37 -0.81
N TRP A 15 9.34 6.64 0.19
CA TRP A 15 9.66 5.22 0.32
C TRP A 15 9.25 4.40 -0.92
N ARG A 16 8.16 4.80 -1.59
CA ARG A 16 7.73 4.13 -2.82
C ARG A 16 8.74 4.29 -3.94
N GLU A 17 9.30 5.48 -4.08
CA GLU A 17 10.35 5.74 -5.07
C GLU A 17 11.61 4.93 -4.77
N ASP A 18 11.94 4.74 -3.49
CA ASP A 18 13.06 3.90 -3.08
C ASP A 18 12.84 2.44 -3.48
N VAL A 19 11.64 1.91 -3.26
CA VAL A 19 11.28 0.55 -3.71
C VAL A 19 11.43 0.41 -5.23
N LYS A 20 10.89 1.36 -5.99
CA LYS A 20 10.94 1.33 -7.46
C LYS A 20 12.36 1.40 -7.97
N GLU A 21 13.17 2.28 -7.40
CA GLU A 21 14.56 2.44 -7.80
C GLU A 21 15.37 1.17 -7.50
N LYS A 22 15.20 0.60 -6.32
CA LYS A 22 15.90 -0.63 -5.93
C LYS A 22 15.47 -1.84 -6.78
N ALA A 23 14.19 -1.94 -7.08
CA ALA A 23 13.68 -2.99 -7.97
C ALA A 23 14.26 -2.85 -9.38
N ASN A 24 14.34 -1.62 -9.88
CA ASN A 24 14.90 -1.33 -11.19
C ASN A 24 16.39 -1.69 -11.26
N LYS A 25 17.15 -1.37 -10.23
CA LYS A 25 18.58 -1.72 -10.14
C LYS A 25 18.81 -3.23 -10.14
N ARG A 26 17.86 -3.99 -9.61
CA ARG A 26 17.89 -5.46 -9.63
C ARG A 26 17.33 -6.06 -10.92
N GLU A 27 16.88 -5.23 -11.85
CA GLU A 27 16.27 -5.65 -13.10
C GLU A 27 15.07 -6.58 -12.90
N LEU A 28 14.31 -6.38 -11.81
CA LEU A 28 13.10 -7.15 -11.55
C LEU A 28 11.96 -6.65 -12.45
N PRO A 29 11.24 -7.52 -13.14
CA PRO A 29 10.18 -7.12 -14.06
C PRO A 29 8.88 -6.82 -13.32
N LEU A 30 8.85 -5.69 -12.59
CA LEU A 30 7.75 -5.30 -11.73
C LEU A 30 7.05 -4.04 -12.26
N GLU A 31 5.74 -4.00 -12.06
CA GLU A 31 4.91 -2.82 -12.23
C GLU A 31 4.31 -2.48 -10.88
N PHE A 32 4.25 -1.19 -10.54
CA PHE A 32 3.79 -0.75 -9.24
C PHE A 32 2.51 0.07 -9.34
N VAL A 33 1.57 -0.21 -8.44
CA VAL A 33 0.35 0.56 -8.23
C VAL A 33 0.23 0.85 -6.74
N GLY A 34 -0.65 1.79 -6.38
CA GLY A 34 -0.81 2.17 -4.98
C GLY A 34 -1.86 3.25 -4.82
N PRO A 35 -2.04 3.77 -3.60
CA PRO A 35 -3.00 4.84 -3.34
C PRO A 35 -2.61 6.13 -4.05
N GLN A 36 -3.55 7.07 -4.12
CA GLN A 36 -3.25 8.43 -4.57
C GLN A 36 -2.27 9.07 -3.59
N THR A 37 -1.04 9.34 -4.03
CA THR A 37 0.01 9.88 -3.16
C THR A 37 0.01 11.40 -3.11
N ASN A 38 -0.72 12.07 -3.99
CA ASN A 38 -0.94 13.49 -3.90
C ASN A 38 -2.05 13.75 -2.87
N HIS A 39 -1.66 14.20 -1.69
CA HIS A 39 -2.55 14.39 -0.55
C HIS A 39 -3.71 15.33 -0.88
N GLU A 40 -3.40 16.48 -1.50
CA GLU A 40 -4.40 17.47 -1.87
C GLU A 40 -5.40 16.91 -2.90
N ARG A 41 -4.92 16.21 -3.91
CA ARG A 41 -5.79 15.57 -4.90
C ARG A 41 -6.70 14.53 -4.23
N SER A 42 -6.15 13.73 -3.33
CA SER A 42 -6.90 12.70 -2.61
C SER A 42 -8.00 13.30 -1.74
N ASP A 43 -7.70 14.40 -1.02
CA ASP A 43 -8.67 15.05 -0.14
C ASP A 43 -9.79 15.73 -0.91
N ASN A 44 -9.50 16.26 -2.09
CA ASN A 44 -10.45 17.07 -2.86
C ASN A 44 -11.13 16.33 -4.00
N VAL A 45 -10.80 15.07 -4.24
CA VAL A 45 -11.29 14.34 -5.41
C VAL A 45 -12.83 14.25 -5.46
N GLY A 46 -13.47 14.14 -4.30
CA GLY A 46 -14.93 14.08 -4.24
C GLY A 46 -15.57 15.36 -4.78
N GLU A 47 -15.16 16.51 -4.27
CA GLU A 47 -15.70 17.80 -4.72
C GLU A 47 -15.27 18.12 -6.16
N ASP A 48 -14.07 17.74 -6.56
CA ASP A 48 -13.59 17.95 -7.92
C ASP A 48 -14.45 17.21 -8.96
N ILE A 49 -14.91 16.01 -8.63
CA ILE A 49 -15.66 15.17 -9.58
C ILE A 49 -17.18 15.33 -9.43
N ILE A 50 -17.68 15.30 -8.18
CA ILE A 50 -19.11 15.29 -7.91
C ILE A 50 -19.69 16.70 -7.73
N GLY A 51 -18.85 17.66 -7.32
CA GLY A 51 -19.26 19.02 -6.99
C GLY A 51 -19.16 19.30 -5.50
N LYS A 52 -19.32 20.57 -5.15
CA LYS A 52 -19.16 21.04 -3.77
C LYS A 52 -20.14 20.35 -2.82
N GLN A 53 -19.64 19.92 -1.68
CA GLN A 53 -20.40 19.24 -0.66
C GLN A 53 -20.78 20.18 0.49
N PRO A 54 -21.87 19.88 1.24
CA PRO A 54 -22.41 20.79 2.27
C PRO A 54 -21.66 20.71 3.61
N GLY A 55 -20.35 20.57 3.62
CA GLY A 55 -19.54 20.55 4.83
C GLY A 55 -18.45 19.49 4.81
N ASN A 56 -17.58 19.54 5.81
CA ASN A 56 -16.39 18.70 5.84
C ASN A 56 -16.68 17.21 5.91
N TYR A 57 -17.71 16.80 6.65
CA TYR A 57 -18.10 15.40 6.72
C TYR A 57 -18.44 14.85 5.33
N TYR A 58 -19.26 15.57 4.57
CA TYR A 58 -19.70 15.14 3.25
C TYR A 58 -18.59 15.23 2.21
N LYS A 59 -17.69 16.20 2.37
CA LYS A 59 -16.48 16.30 1.54
C LYS A 59 -15.61 15.06 1.72
N ASP A 60 -15.34 14.69 2.96
CA ASP A 60 -14.54 13.51 3.28
C ASP A 60 -15.24 12.22 2.85
N ASP A 61 -16.55 12.12 3.04
CA ASP A 61 -17.33 10.96 2.63
C ASP A 61 -17.23 10.73 1.12
N ALA A 62 -17.41 11.79 0.33
CA ALA A 62 -17.29 11.71 -1.12
C ALA A 62 -15.88 11.33 -1.58
N ALA A 63 -14.87 11.96 -0.98
CA ALA A 63 -13.48 11.66 -1.31
C ALA A 63 -13.11 10.23 -0.94
N SER A 64 -13.49 9.77 0.25
CA SER A 64 -13.18 8.42 0.71
C SER A 64 -13.86 7.35 -0.14
N ALA A 65 -15.10 7.58 -0.57
CA ALA A 65 -15.80 6.64 -1.44
C ALA A 65 -15.05 6.44 -2.77
N ILE A 66 -14.59 7.53 -3.38
CA ILE A 66 -13.86 7.47 -4.66
C ILE A 66 -12.48 6.85 -4.45
N ASN A 67 -11.77 7.23 -3.39
CA ASN A 67 -10.46 6.65 -3.08
C ASN A 67 -10.57 5.15 -2.79
N ASN A 68 -11.58 4.72 -2.07
CA ASN A 68 -11.80 3.29 -1.78
C ASN A 68 -12.10 2.50 -3.05
N LEU A 69 -12.90 3.05 -3.96
CA LEU A 69 -13.15 2.42 -5.25
C LEU A 69 -11.86 2.26 -6.06
N ARG A 70 -11.05 3.31 -6.13
CA ARG A 70 -9.76 3.28 -6.81
C ARG A 70 -8.84 2.20 -6.21
N THR A 71 -8.71 2.18 -4.90
CA THR A 71 -7.90 1.18 -4.19
C THR A 71 -8.39 -0.24 -4.49
N GLN A 72 -9.70 -0.46 -4.43
CA GLN A 72 -10.28 -1.77 -4.69
C GLN A 72 -9.97 -2.27 -6.11
N VAL A 73 -10.12 -1.41 -7.11
CA VAL A 73 -9.84 -1.77 -8.51
C VAL A 73 -8.36 -2.13 -8.68
N LEU A 74 -7.46 -1.29 -8.16
CA LEU A 74 -6.02 -1.51 -8.33
C LEU A 74 -5.54 -2.71 -7.54
N MET A 75 -6.06 -2.92 -6.34
CA MET A 75 -5.68 -4.06 -5.50
C MET A 75 -6.15 -5.39 -6.11
N GLN A 76 -7.34 -5.43 -6.69
CA GLN A 76 -7.82 -6.62 -7.36
C GLN A 76 -6.95 -7.02 -8.55
N LYS A 77 -6.33 -6.06 -9.22
CA LYS A 77 -5.43 -6.29 -10.34
C LYS A 77 -4.02 -6.65 -9.91
N ALA A 78 -3.64 -6.36 -8.68
CA ALA A 78 -2.30 -6.66 -8.19
C ALA A 78 -2.08 -8.16 -8.02
N ASP A 79 -0.86 -8.59 -8.28
CA ASP A 79 -0.43 -9.97 -8.04
C ASP A 79 0.08 -10.16 -6.62
N LEU A 80 0.59 -9.08 -6.01
CA LEU A 80 1.20 -9.11 -4.69
C LEU A 80 1.09 -7.72 -4.06
N VAL A 81 1.02 -7.68 -2.73
CA VAL A 81 0.97 -6.44 -1.97
C VAL A 81 2.22 -6.35 -1.09
N ILE A 82 2.87 -5.20 -1.12
CA ILE A 82 3.91 -4.85 -0.14
C ILE A 82 3.35 -3.74 0.72
N ALA A 83 3.33 -3.93 2.03
CA ALA A 83 2.86 -2.95 2.99
C ALA A 83 3.99 -2.53 3.91
N LEU A 84 4.26 -1.23 3.97
CA LEU A 84 5.31 -0.67 4.83
C LEU A 84 4.70 0.03 6.03
N PHE A 85 5.08 -0.44 7.21
CA PHE A 85 4.71 0.18 8.49
C PHE A 85 5.94 0.83 9.12
N GLY A 86 5.75 2.01 9.68
CA GLY A 86 6.76 2.75 10.42
C GLY A 86 6.15 3.43 11.63
N GLU A 87 7.00 4.05 12.46
CA GLU A 87 6.57 4.65 13.71
C GLU A 87 6.09 6.09 13.57
N LYS A 88 6.43 6.77 12.49
CA LYS A 88 6.26 8.21 12.35
C LYS A 88 4.80 8.64 12.16
N TYR A 89 3.99 7.82 11.48
CA TYR A 89 2.62 8.16 11.13
C TYR A 89 1.64 7.11 11.66
N LYS A 90 0.41 7.56 11.93
CA LYS A 90 -0.70 6.63 12.22
C LYS A 90 -1.09 5.98 10.89
N GLN A 91 -0.98 4.68 10.81
CA GLN A 91 -1.14 3.98 9.53
C GLN A 91 -2.40 3.12 9.50
N TRP A 92 -3.52 3.73 9.85
CA TRP A 92 -4.81 3.05 9.82
C TRP A 92 -5.19 2.59 8.42
N ASN A 93 -4.94 3.44 7.41
CA ASN A 93 -5.22 3.08 6.02
C ASN A 93 -4.32 1.95 5.53
N THR A 94 -3.07 1.90 5.96
CA THR A 94 -2.17 0.81 5.63
C THR A 94 -2.69 -0.52 6.20
N ALA A 95 -3.13 -0.52 7.46
CA ALA A 95 -3.70 -1.72 8.09
C ALA A 95 -4.99 -2.15 7.38
N MET A 96 -5.84 -1.19 7.00
CA MET A 96 -7.06 -1.47 6.23
C MET A 96 -6.73 -2.11 4.88
N ASP A 97 -5.75 -1.56 4.17
CA ASP A 97 -5.33 -2.09 2.86
C ASP A 97 -4.78 -3.50 2.98
N VAL A 98 -3.98 -3.78 4.01
CA VAL A 98 -3.47 -5.14 4.25
C VAL A 98 -4.61 -6.11 4.54
N SER A 99 -5.57 -5.73 5.39
CA SER A 99 -6.73 -6.56 5.68
C SER A 99 -7.56 -6.85 4.42
N THR A 100 -7.73 -5.85 3.57
CA THR A 100 -8.42 -6.01 2.29
C THR A 100 -7.67 -6.97 1.37
N ALA A 101 -6.35 -6.81 1.27
CA ALA A 101 -5.51 -7.68 0.46
C ALA A 101 -5.63 -9.15 0.90
N LEU A 102 -5.56 -9.38 2.22
CA LEU A 102 -5.69 -10.73 2.79
C LEU A 102 -7.08 -11.32 2.53
N ALA A 103 -8.14 -10.52 2.65
CA ALA A 103 -9.50 -10.96 2.36
C ALA A 103 -9.68 -11.31 0.87
N LEU A 104 -8.94 -10.65 -0.01
CA LEU A 104 -8.93 -10.93 -1.45
C LEU A 104 -7.95 -12.07 -1.83
N ASN A 105 -7.33 -12.70 -0.85
CA ASN A 105 -6.32 -13.75 -1.04
C ASN A 105 -5.10 -13.28 -1.86
N LYS A 106 -4.73 -12.02 -1.72
CA LYS A 106 -3.52 -11.50 -2.37
C LYS A 106 -2.30 -11.84 -1.51
N PRO A 107 -1.26 -12.45 -2.09
CA PRO A 107 0.01 -12.61 -1.37
C PRO A 107 0.50 -11.27 -0.84
N THR A 108 0.92 -11.23 0.41
CA THR A 108 1.25 -9.98 1.08
C THR A 108 2.56 -10.09 1.83
N ILE A 109 3.46 -9.14 1.60
CA ILE A 109 4.70 -8.95 2.34
C ILE A 109 4.52 -7.71 3.21
N ILE A 110 4.73 -7.86 4.52
CA ILE A 110 4.76 -6.73 5.45
C ILE A 110 6.23 -6.36 5.71
N ILE A 111 6.52 -5.07 5.62
CA ILE A 111 7.79 -4.50 6.05
C ILE A 111 7.51 -3.69 7.31
N ARG A 112 8.14 -4.03 8.42
CA ARG A 112 7.96 -3.31 9.68
C ARG A 112 9.25 -3.31 10.49
N PRO A 113 9.56 -2.25 11.25
CA PRO A 113 10.70 -2.27 12.16
C PRO A 113 10.45 -3.20 13.35
N GLU A 114 11.51 -3.61 14.02
CA GLU A 114 11.43 -4.48 15.20
C GLU A 114 10.51 -3.93 16.28
N SER A 115 10.50 -2.61 16.47
CA SER A 115 9.65 -1.93 17.46
C SER A 115 8.15 -2.18 17.27
N LEU A 116 7.72 -2.56 16.07
CA LEU A 116 6.31 -2.81 15.75
C LEU A 116 5.95 -4.30 15.75
N ILE A 117 6.80 -5.18 16.22
CA ILE A 117 6.52 -6.61 16.32
C ILE A 117 5.22 -6.85 17.11
N HIS A 118 5.14 -6.28 18.30
CA HIS A 118 3.97 -6.51 19.18
C HIS A 118 2.68 -5.89 18.65
N PRO A 119 2.64 -4.59 18.26
CA PRO A 119 1.40 -4.00 17.77
C PRO A 119 0.85 -4.66 16.50
N LEU A 120 1.71 -5.21 15.67
CA LEU A 120 1.32 -5.79 14.38
C LEU A 120 1.30 -7.33 14.40
N LYS A 121 1.31 -7.96 15.56
CA LYS A 121 1.46 -9.42 15.66
C LYS A 121 0.35 -10.20 14.95
N GLU A 122 -0.90 -9.81 15.13
CA GLU A 122 -2.01 -10.51 14.46
C GLU A 122 -1.99 -10.30 12.95
N LEU A 123 -1.75 -9.06 12.53
CA LEU A 123 -1.68 -8.74 11.10
C LEU A 123 -0.52 -9.46 10.43
N SER A 124 0.65 -9.46 11.07
CA SER A 124 1.84 -10.16 10.56
C SER A 124 1.62 -11.66 10.47
N ASN A 125 0.89 -12.24 11.43
CA ASN A 125 0.60 -13.66 11.42
C ASN A 125 -0.32 -14.07 10.27
N LYS A 126 -1.19 -13.17 9.83
CA LYS A 126 -2.08 -13.42 8.68
C LYS A 126 -1.38 -13.20 7.34
N ALA A 127 -0.35 -12.37 7.29
CA ALA A 127 0.39 -12.10 6.06
C ALA A 127 1.27 -13.30 5.69
N ASN A 128 1.67 -13.37 4.43
CA ASN A 128 2.50 -14.47 3.94
C ASN A 128 3.94 -14.37 4.44
N VAL A 129 4.52 -13.16 4.39
CA VAL A 129 5.90 -12.91 4.79
C VAL A 129 5.98 -11.57 5.51
N THR A 130 6.76 -11.50 6.59
CA THR A 130 7.05 -10.25 7.30
C THR A 130 8.57 -10.08 7.35
N VAL A 131 9.03 -8.91 6.93
CA VAL A 131 10.45 -8.55 6.89
C VAL A 131 10.67 -7.18 7.54
N GLU A 132 11.92 -6.77 7.70
CA GLU A 132 12.24 -5.51 8.38
C GLU A 132 12.71 -4.42 7.43
N THR A 133 13.16 -4.79 6.21
CA THR A 133 13.71 -3.83 5.25
C THR A 133 13.11 -4.01 3.86
N ILE A 134 13.18 -2.94 3.06
CA ILE A 134 12.79 -2.96 1.65
C ILE A 134 13.65 -3.98 0.88
N ASP A 135 14.96 -4.04 1.16
CA ASP A 135 15.85 -4.97 0.49
C ASP A 135 15.44 -6.43 0.74
N GLN A 136 15.04 -6.75 1.96
CA GLN A 136 14.54 -8.11 2.27
C GLN A 136 13.26 -8.42 1.49
N ALA A 137 12.34 -7.46 1.38
CA ALA A 137 11.13 -7.66 0.58
C ALA A 137 11.47 -7.92 -0.89
N LEU A 138 12.41 -7.18 -1.45
CA LEU A 138 12.86 -7.38 -2.83
C LEU A 138 13.62 -8.69 -3.00
N ASP A 139 14.34 -9.16 -1.98
CA ASP A 139 14.97 -10.49 -1.99
C ASP A 139 13.90 -11.59 -2.10
N VAL A 140 12.80 -11.46 -1.37
CA VAL A 140 11.67 -12.41 -1.45
C VAL A 140 11.09 -12.43 -2.86
N ILE A 141 10.88 -11.25 -3.45
CA ILE A 141 10.36 -11.16 -4.82
C ILE A 141 11.33 -11.74 -5.83
N ALA A 142 12.62 -11.44 -5.69
CA ALA A 142 13.65 -12.00 -6.57
C ALA A 142 13.64 -13.54 -6.53
N TYR A 143 13.40 -14.12 -5.37
CA TYR A 143 13.30 -15.57 -5.22
C TYR A 143 12.13 -16.17 -6.01
N ILE A 144 11.04 -15.43 -6.19
CA ILE A 144 9.91 -15.89 -7.02
C ILE A 144 10.36 -16.16 -8.47
N TYR A 145 11.36 -15.42 -8.93
CA TYR A 145 11.85 -15.52 -10.31
C TYR A 145 12.97 -16.56 -10.49
N GLU A 146 13.42 -17.24 -9.42
CA GLU A 146 14.40 -18.31 -9.52
C GLU A 146 13.75 -19.63 -9.93
#